data_c3b0d6f1cfa95521a5d9a9783d14c21d
#
_entry.id   c3b0d6f1cfa95521a5d9a9783d14c21d
#
_cell.length_a   1.000
_cell.length_b   1.000
_cell.length_c   1.000
_cell.angle_alpha   90.00
_cell.angle_beta   90.00
_cell.angle_gamma   90.00
#
_symmetry.space_group_name_H-M   'P 1'
#
loop_
_entity.id
_entity.type
_entity.pdbx_description
1 polymer ?
#
loop_
_entity_poly.entity_id
_entity_poly.type
_entity_poly.pdbx_seq_one_letter_code
_entity_poly.pdbx_strand_id
1 'polypeptide(L)'
;MKITIVSFAMVAAFGLISCDNTKHNTLTEQEKAEGWELLFDGETLDGWRDYNGTALTGPWEVVNGTIQADGQGSDASGYIVTDKAYENFELSWDWKISKGGNSGLLYHVVERPQFPVPYVTGPEYQLIDDINFAEPLEDWQRCGVDYAMYLPDFNTIKVHPAGEWNNSKIIFDNGHVTYFMNGHKTVEFDAWSDDWFSRKNSGKWANAPEYGLAHKGLICLQDHGYPAWFRNIKIKELPRKTREARLFNGEDITNWDKYGTELWYVKDGLLICESGPDKQYGYLATREYYDDFDLSVEFKQEADGNSGVFIRSFVEEKDVKVNGWQVEVAPKGFDTGGIYESYGRGWLIQIPDEKENILKQGEWNTMRIRVQGDNVQTWLNGEEMVNIRDEKIGAGQGRIALQIHDGGGIKVLWRNLHLQTL
;
A
#
# COMPACT_ATOMS: atom_id res chain seq x y z
N MET A 1 4.08 64.86 68.42
CA MET A 1 3.18 63.90 67.78
C MET A 1 3.54 63.86 66.31
N LYS A 2 4.29 62.84 65.87
CA LYS A 2 4.73 62.67 64.46
C LYS A 2 3.81 61.65 63.83
N ILE A 3 3.09 62.08 62.79
CA ILE A 3 2.23 61.22 61.98
C ILE A 3 3.08 60.65 60.85
N THR A 4 3.23 59.31 60.81
CA THR A 4 3.91 58.59 59.73
C THR A 4 2.86 58.12 58.72
N ILE A 5 2.94 58.65 57.50
CA ILE A 5 2.08 58.21 56.41
C ILE A 5 2.76 57.02 55.74
N VAL A 6 2.05 55.89 55.75
CA VAL A 6 2.46 54.68 55.05
C VAL A 6 1.77 54.67 53.70
N SER A 7 2.56 54.82 52.62
CA SER A 7 2.04 54.70 51.25
C SER A 7 1.99 53.23 50.85
N PHE A 8 0.83 52.73 50.55
CA PHE A 8 0.63 51.38 49.90
C PHE A 8 0.83 51.55 48.40
N ALA A 9 1.88 50.96 47.87
CA ALA A 9 2.07 50.79 46.44
C ALA A 9 1.32 49.55 45.97
N MET A 10 0.26 49.76 45.17
CA MET A 10 -0.50 48.70 44.51
C MET A 10 0.29 48.23 43.25
N VAL A 11 0.92 47.06 43.29
CA VAL A 11 1.55 46.43 42.12
C VAL A 11 0.44 45.76 41.31
N ALA A 12 0.07 46.36 40.18
CA ALA A 12 -0.80 45.73 39.21
C ALA A 12 0.03 44.67 38.44
N ALA A 13 -0.23 43.39 38.72
CA ALA A 13 0.30 42.33 37.90
C ALA A 13 -0.47 42.28 36.57
N PHE A 14 0.15 42.79 35.51
CA PHE A 14 -0.29 42.54 34.14
C PHE A 14 0.06 41.08 33.83
N GLY A 15 -0.94 40.21 33.86
CA GLY A 15 -0.86 38.87 33.29
C GLY A 15 -0.64 39.01 31.78
N LEU A 16 0.54 38.68 31.32
CA LEU A 16 0.78 38.45 29.91
C LEU A 16 -0.01 37.21 29.49
N ILE A 17 -1.18 37.42 28.90
CA ILE A 17 -1.84 36.40 28.11
C ILE A 17 -0.93 36.22 26.89
N SER A 18 -0.06 35.18 26.92
CA SER A 18 0.63 34.70 25.75
C SER A 18 -0.45 34.16 24.81
N CYS A 19 -0.87 34.96 23.85
CA CYS A 19 -1.54 34.45 22.67
C CYS A 19 -0.50 33.56 21.97
N ASP A 20 -0.66 32.28 22.12
CA ASP A 20 0.10 31.28 21.38
C ASP A 20 -0.29 31.43 19.90
N ASN A 21 0.48 32.24 19.18
CA ASN A 21 0.26 32.57 17.77
C ASN A 21 0.89 31.47 16.89
N THR A 22 0.72 30.21 17.29
CA THR A 22 1.10 29.08 16.45
C THR A 22 0.20 29.09 15.23
N LYS A 23 0.75 29.52 14.10
CA LYS A 23 0.06 29.41 12.81
C LYS A 23 -0.07 27.93 12.48
N HIS A 24 -1.32 27.46 12.40
CA HIS A 24 -1.62 26.12 11.90
C HIS A 24 -1.47 26.06 10.38
N ASN A 25 -1.33 24.86 9.86
CA ASN A 25 -1.22 24.58 8.42
C ASN A 25 -0.09 25.37 7.74
N THR A 26 1.04 25.48 8.43
CA THR A 26 2.24 26.15 7.92
C THR A 26 3.47 25.29 8.22
N LEU A 27 4.47 25.38 7.36
CA LEU A 27 5.78 24.77 7.57
C LEU A 27 6.76 25.82 8.07
N THR A 28 7.57 25.44 9.04
CA THR A 28 8.75 26.21 9.43
C THR A 28 9.79 26.17 8.32
N GLU A 29 10.73 27.12 8.31
CA GLU A 29 11.84 27.12 7.35
C GLU A 29 12.71 25.87 7.45
N GLN A 30 12.83 25.30 8.65
CA GLN A 30 13.53 24.03 8.87
C GLN A 30 12.77 22.88 8.20
N GLU A 31 11.45 22.76 8.40
CA GLU A 31 10.64 21.70 7.78
C GLU A 31 10.66 21.78 6.26
N LYS A 32 10.60 22.98 5.69
CA LYS A 32 10.77 23.18 4.24
C LYS A 32 12.13 22.70 3.74
N ALA A 33 13.20 23.02 4.48
CA ALA A 33 14.56 22.57 4.15
C ALA A 33 14.74 21.06 4.29
N GLU A 34 13.97 20.39 5.17
CA GLU A 34 13.95 18.96 5.38
C GLU A 34 13.04 18.21 4.38
N GLY A 35 12.33 18.94 3.50
CA GLY A 35 11.48 18.36 2.46
C GLY A 35 10.06 17.99 2.91
N TRP A 36 9.56 18.62 4.00
CA TRP A 36 8.16 18.51 4.38
C TRP A 36 7.25 19.26 3.42
N GLU A 37 6.10 18.68 3.11
CA GLU A 37 5.02 19.28 2.32
C GLU A 37 3.73 19.26 3.14
N LEU A 38 2.88 20.28 2.95
CA LEU A 38 1.54 20.32 3.52
C LEU A 38 0.60 19.53 2.62
N LEU A 39 -0.21 18.65 3.22
CA LEU A 39 -1.35 18.01 2.56
C LEU A 39 -2.65 18.80 2.75
N PHE A 40 -2.60 19.88 3.56
CA PHE A 40 -3.72 20.78 3.78
C PHE A 40 -3.19 22.18 4.11
N ASP A 41 -3.64 23.17 3.35
CA ASP A 41 -3.20 24.57 3.47
C ASP A 41 -3.99 25.39 4.52
N GLY A 42 -5.09 24.82 5.05
CA GLY A 42 -6.00 25.50 5.97
C GLY A 42 -7.13 26.26 5.30
N GLU A 43 -7.18 26.34 3.98
CA GLU A 43 -8.11 27.14 3.20
C GLU A 43 -8.93 26.32 2.20
N THR A 44 -8.32 25.34 1.55
CA THR A 44 -8.94 24.53 0.48
C THR A 44 -8.77 23.02 0.72
N LEU A 45 -9.56 22.24 0.00
CA LEU A 45 -9.40 20.78 -0.09
C LEU A 45 -8.68 20.35 -1.38
N ASP A 46 -7.93 21.27 -1.98
CA ASP A 46 -7.12 20.96 -3.15
C ASP A 46 -6.12 19.83 -2.82
N GLY A 47 -6.00 18.85 -3.70
CA GLY A 47 -5.19 17.64 -3.48
C GLY A 47 -5.94 16.53 -2.75
N TRP A 48 -7.25 16.69 -2.46
CA TRP A 48 -8.13 15.67 -1.89
C TRP A 48 -9.36 15.44 -2.76
N ARG A 49 -9.83 14.21 -2.80
CA ARG A 49 -11.03 13.79 -3.52
C ARG A 49 -11.71 12.61 -2.83
N ASP A 50 -12.92 12.30 -3.23
CA ASP A 50 -13.60 11.09 -2.75
C ASP A 50 -12.84 9.83 -3.18
N TYR A 51 -12.83 8.83 -2.33
CA TYR A 51 -12.29 7.49 -2.65
C TYR A 51 -13.04 6.88 -3.85
N ASN A 52 -12.31 6.33 -4.82
CA ASN A 52 -12.82 5.86 -6.12
C ASN A 52 -13.56 6.95 -6.93
N GLY A 53 -13.36 8.22 -6.61
CA GLY A 53 -13.93 9.39 -7.29
C GLY A 53 -12.87 10.24 -7.99
N THR A 54 -13.34 11.23 -8.75
CA THR A 54 -12.48 12.21 -9.45
C THR A 54 -12.62 13.63 -8.89
N ALA A 55 -13.52 13.83 -7.94
CA ALA A 55 -13.82 15.10 -7.30
C ALA A 55 -14.25 14.85 -5.86
N LEU A 56 -14.34 15.91 -5.08
CA LEU A 56 -14.90 15.88 -3.74
C LEU A 56 -16.39 16.22 -3.82
N THR A 57 -17.24 15.29 -3.42
CA THR A 57 -18.71 15.41 -3.44
C THR A 57 -19.33 15.06 -2.09
N GLY A 58 -18.54 14.50 -1.18
CA GLY A 58 -18.97 14.05 0.15
C GLY A 58 -19.05 15.19 1.18
N PRO A 59 -19.40 14.83 2.42
CA PRO A 59 -19.68 15.75 3.52
C PRO A 59 -18.41 16.27 4.21
N TRP A 60 -17.39 16.60 3.44
CA TRP A 60 -16.14 17.16 3.94
C TRP A 60 -16.06 18.64 3.61
N GLU A 61 -15.73 19.44 4.59
CA GLU A 61 -15.63 20.90 4.41
C GLU A 61 -14.42 21.49 5.15
N VAL A 62 -14.03 22.70 4.76
CA VAL A 62 -13.03 23.47 5.51
C VAL A 62 -13.73 24.42 6.48
N VAL A 63 -13.50 24.22 7.77
CA VAL A 63 -14.08 25.03 8.84
C VAL A 63 -12.98 25.51 9.78
N ASN A 64 -12.83 26.81 9.90
CA ASN A 64 -11.85 27.45 10.80
C ASN A 64 -10.42 26.88 10.67
N GLY A 65 -9.96 26.66 9.45
CA GLY A 65 -8.62 26.14 9.18
C GLY A 65 -8.46 24.64 9.51
N THR A 66 -9.55 23.89 9.50
CA THR A 66 -9.53 22.43 9.67
C THR A 66 -10.28 21.74 8.54
N ILE A 67 -9.84 20.56 8.12
CA ILE A 67 -10.69 19.63 7.38
C ILE A 67 -11.66 19.04 8.38
N GLN A 68 -12.94 19.17 8.14
CA GLN A 68 -14.00 18.65 9.00
C GLN A 68 -14.81 17.58 8.27
N ALA A 69 -14.94 16.39 8.91
CA ALA A 69 -15.99 15.44 8.62
C ALA A 69 -17.24 15.86 9.38
N ASP A 70 -18.40 15.92 8.71
CA ASP A 70 -19.65 16.34 9.36
C ASP A 70 -20.39 15.22 10.11
N GLY A 71 -19.91 13.97 10.00
CA GLY A 71 -20.51 12.81 10.65
C GLY A 71 -21.68 12.20 9.87
N GLN A 72 -21.74 12.40 8.56
CA GLN A 72 -22.73 11.75 7.69
C GLN A 72 -22.17 10.51 6.96
N GLY A 73 -20.90 10.17 7.18
CA GLY A 73 -20.26 8.99 6.63
C GLY A 73 -20.71 7.68 7.29
N SER A 74 -20.11 6.60 6.85
CA SER A 74 -20.33 5.24 7.35
C SER A 74 -19.18 4.33 6.94
N ASP A 75 -19.19 3.06 7.38
CA ASP A 75 -18.23 2.03 6.90
C ASP A 75 -18.20 1.85 5.37
N ALA A 76 -19.26 2.24 4.66
CA ALA A 76 -19.38 2.08 3.22
C ALA A 76 -19.12 3.37 2.43
N SER A 77 -18.96 4.51 3.11
CA SER A 77 -18.85 5.82 2.45
C SER A 77 -18.19 6.84 3.39
N GLY A 78 -17.86 8.02 2.87
CA GLY A 78 -17.31 9.09 3.70
C GLY A 78 -15.79 9.06 3.79
N TYR A 79 -15.13 8.62 2.75
CA TYR A 79 -13.68 8.59 2.67
C TYR A 79 -13.17 9.60 1.65
N ILE A 80 -12.17 10.37 2.04
CA ILE A 80 -11.40 11.20 1.12
C ILE A 80 -9.95 10.74 1.07
N VAL A 81 -9.35 10.85 -0.11
CA VAL A 81 -7.98 10.42 -0.37
C VAL A 81 -7.16 11.53 -1.01
N THR A 82 -5.86 11.49 -0.82
CA THR A 82 -4.93 12.37 -1.54
C THR A 82 -4.90 12.05 -3.02
N ASP A 83 -4.65 13.05 -3.89
CA ASP A 83 -4.42 12.83 -5.32
C ASP A 83 -3.10 12.10 -5.58
N LYS A 84 -2.08 12.36 -4.75
CA LYS A 84 -0.74 11.77 -4.84
C LYS A 84 -0.64 10.54 -3.93
N ALA A 85 -0.01 9.49 -4.44
CA ALA A 85 0.35 8.29 -3.69
C ALA A 85 1.78 8.41 -3.12
N TYR A 86 1.99 7.87 -1.92
CA TYR A 86 3.24 7.90 -1.16
C TYR A 86 3.72 6.48 -0.88
N GLU A 87 5.04 6.27 -0.89
CA GLU A 87 5.67 4.98 -0.62
C GLU A 87 6.30 4.96 0.78
N ASN A 88 7.39 5.68 0.95
CA ASN A 88 8.10 5.82 2.23
C ASN A 88 7.93 7.26 2.71
N PHE A 89 7.53 7.44 3.95
CA PHE A 89 7.20 8.78 4.42
C PHE A 89 7.28 8.92 5.94
N GLU A 90 7.42 10.17 6.39
CA GLU A 90 6.97 10.63 7.70
C GLU A 90 5.69 11.45 7.47
N LEU A 91 4.59 11.05 8.09
CA LEU A 91 3.29 11.73 8.05
C LEU A 91 2.92 12.19 9.45
N SER A 92 2.64 13.48 9.64
CA SER A 92 2.21 14.04 10.92
C SER A 92 0.94 14.84 10.73
N TRP A 93 0.01 14.72 11.68
CA TRP A 93 -1.26 15.45 11.67
C TRP A 93 -1.77 15.70 13.07
N ASP A 94 -2.54 16.80 13.24
CA ASP A 94 -3.36 17.01 14.40
C ASP A 94 -4.79 16.58 14.10
N TRP A 95 -5.42 15.95 15.07
CA TRP A 95 -6.80 15.49 14.97
C TRP A 95 -7.59 15.72 16.26
N LYS A 96 -8.90 15.82 16.11
CA LYS A 96 -9.86 15.95 17.18
C LYS A 96 -11.13 15.22 16.78
N ILE A 97 -11.75 14.47 17.68
CA ILE A 97 -13.02 13.78 17.47
C ILE A 97 -14.09 14.26 18.43
N SER A 98 -15.35 14.09 18.05
CA SER A 98 -16.50 14.32 18.93
C SER A 98 -16.57 13.28 20.04
N LYS A 99 -17.37 13.55 21.07
CA LYS A 99 -17.65 12.59 22.14
C LYS A 99 -18.32 11.34 21.58
N GLY A 100 -17.78 10.16 21.88
CA GLY A 100 -18.19 8.87 21.33
C GLY A 100 -17.84 8.72 19.86
N GLY A 101 -16.94 9.58 19.32
CA GLY A 101 -16.57 9.61 17.91
C GLY A 101 -15.69 8.45 17.50
N ASN A 102 -15.77 8.13 16.21
CA ASN A 102 -14.92 7.17 15.50
C ASN A 102 -14.51 7.76 14.16
N SER A 103 -13.25 7.61 13.81
CA SER A 103 -12.61 8.04 12.58
C SER A 103 -11.30 7.26 12.39
N GLY A 104 -10.58 7.51 11.31
CA GLY A 104 -9.30 6.87 11.05
C GLY A 104 -8.46 7.65 10.03
N LEU A 105 -7.17 7.41 10.06
CA LEU A 105 -6.27 7.77 8.98
C LEU A 105 -5.69 6.49 8.41
N LEU A 106 -5.93 6.27 7.09
CA LEU A 106 -5.41 5.10 6.39
C LEU A 106 -4.28 5.51 5.46
N TYR A 107 -3.35 4.60 5.23
CA TYR A 107 -2.23 4.83 4.32
C TYR A 107 -2.05 3.66 3.36
N HIS A 108 -1.29 3.84 2.28
CA HIS A 108 -1.10 2.88 1.19
C HIS A 108 -2.42 2.36 0.61
N VAL A 109 -3.44 3.22 0.61
CA VAL A 109 -4.75 2.89 0.04
C VAL A 109 -4.64 2.76 -1.47
N VAL A 110 -5.20 1.67 -2.00
CA VAL A 110 -5.28 1.39 -3.44
C VAL A 110 -6.71 1.47 -3.90
N GLU A 111 -6.92 2.19 -4.99
CA GLU A 111 -8.23 2.31 -5.64
C GLU A 111 -8.35 1.34 -6.81
N ARG A 112 -9.43 0.59 -6.83
CA ARG A 112 -9.86 -0.23 -7.96
C ARG A 112 -11.36 -0.46 -7.87
N PRO A 113 -12.07 -0.70 -8.99
CA PRO A 113 -13.52 -0.93 -8.98
C PRO A 113 -13.98 -2.07 -8.06
N GLN A 114 -13.12 -3.09 -7.86
CA GLN A 114 -13.40 -4.22 -6.97
C GLN A 114 -13.14 -3.94 -5.49
N PHE A 115 -12.53 -2.81 -5.14
CA PHE A 115 -12.32 -2.37 -3.76
C PHE A 115 -13.33 -1.29 -3.40
N PRO A 116 -14.49 -1.65 -2.83
CA PRO A 116 -15.55 -0.70 -2.56
C PRO A 116 -15.23 0.29 -1.44
N VAL A 117 -14.28 -0.05 -0.57
CA VAL A 117 -13.87 0.74 0.60
C VAL A 117 -12.35 0.69 0.79
N PRO A 118 -11.71 1.76 1.31
CA PRO A 118 -10.26 1.87 1.37
C PRO A 118 -9.61 0.91 2.36
N TYR A 119 -10.28 0.51 3.43
CA TYR A 119 -9.72 -0.36 4.48
C TYR A 119 -9.50 -1.82 4.02
N VAL A 120 -10.00 -2.22 2.86
CA VAL A 120 -9.68 -3.54 2.30
C VAL A 120 -8.26 -3.62 1.74
N THR A 121 -7.62 -2.47 1.54
CA THR A 121 -6.23 -2.38 1.05
C THR A 121 -5.31 -1.60 1.99
N GLY A 122 -5.77 -0.51 2.59
CA GLY A 122 -4.98 0.40 3.40
C GLY A 122 -5.04 0.08 4.90
N PRO A 123 -3.88 -0.08 5.57
CA PRO A 123 -3.83 -0.13 7.03
C PRO A 123 -4.34 1.17 7.66
N GLU A 124 -4.96 1.05 8.82
CA GLU A 124 -5.63 2.14 9.50
C GLU A 124 -4.98 2.46 10.86
N TYR A 125 -4.58 3.73 11.03
CA TYR A 125 -4.31 4.31 12.34
C TYR A 125 -5.65 4.72 12.97
N GLN A 126 -6.11 3.99 14.00
CA GLN A 126 -7.43 4.16 14.61
C GLN A 126 -7.54 5.44 15.43
N LEU A 127 -8.62 6.19 15.20
CA LEU A 127 -9.00 7.41 15.93
C LEU A 127 -10.39 7.24 16.53
N ILE A 128 -10.47 6.89 17.82
CA ILE A 128 -11.75 6.60 18.50
C ILE A 128 -11.76 7.15 19.92
N ASP A 129 -12.94 7.53 20.44
CA ASP A 129 -13.11 7.88 21.83
C ASP A 129 -13.30 6.63 22.69
N ASP A 130 -12.20 6.05 23.17
CA ASP A 130 -12.17 4.83 23.98
C ASP A 130 -13.10 4.89 25.22
N ILE A 131 -13.43 6.11 25.70
CA ILE A 131 -14.15 6.31 26.97
C ILE A 131 -15.66 6.38 26.76
N ASN A 132 -16.09 7.06 25.69
CA ASN A 132 -17.51 7.37 25.49
C ASN A 132 -18.10 6.68 24.25
N PHE A 133 -17.36 5.81 23.57
CA PHE A 133 -17.93 5.03 22.48
C PHE A 133 -19.12 4.21 22.99
N ALA A 134 -20.16 4.07 22.17
CA ALA A 134 -21.44 3.52 22.64
C ALA A 134 -21.36 2.02 22.99
N GLU A 135 -20.44 1.31 22.35
CA GLU A 135 -20.25 -0.14 22.53
C GLU A 135 -18.90 -0.43 23.22
N PRO A 136 -18.79 -1.53 23.98
CA PRO A 136 -17.49 -1.95 24.49
C PRO A 136 -16.50 -2.24 23.35
N LEU A 137 -15.29 -1.71 23.49
CA LEU A 137 -14.21 -1.90 22.50
C LEU A 137 -13.29 -3.04 22.93
N GLU A 138 -12.97 -3.91 21.98
CA GLU A 138 -11.85 -4.82 22.11
C GLU A 138 -10.53 -4.03 21.93
N ASP A 139 -9.43 -4.52 22.49
CA ASP A 139 -8.15 -3.80 22.47
C ASP A 139 -7.70 -3.43 21.05
N TRP A 140 -7.97 -4.28 20.06
CA TRP A 140 -7.61 -4.04 18.65
C TRP A 140 -8.45 -2.95 17.95
N GLN A 141 -9.50 -2.44 18.60
CA GLN A 141 -10.37 -1.36 18.10
C GLN A 141 -10.06 -0.01 18.72
N ARG A 142 -9.18 0.04 19.72
CA ARG A 142 -8.93 1.23 20.55
C ARG A 142 -8.06 2.25 19.82
N CYS A 143 -8.08 3.48 20.36
CA CYS A 143 -7.34 4.60 19.77
C CYS A 143 -5.83 4.34 19.68
N GLY A 144 -5.24 4.68 18.52
CA GLY A 144 -3.80 4.61 18.29
C GLY A 144 -3.24 3.24 17.96
N VAL A 145 -4.10 2.24 17.74
CA VAL A 145 -3.69 0.92 17.22
C VAL A 145 -3.44 0.98 15.71
N ASP A 146 -2.65 0.07 15.18
CA ASP A 146 -2.76 -0.40 13.80
C ASP A 146 -3.92 -1.40 13.77
N TYR A 147 -5.05 -0.97 13.21
CA TYR A 147 -6.36 -1.58 13.41
C TYR A 147 -6.38 -3.08 13.10
N ALA A 148 -6.66 -3.87 14.15
CA ALA A 148 -6.69 -5.33 14.12
C ALA A 148 -5.35 -6.01 13.77
N MET A 149 -4.22 -5.28 13.85
CA MET A 149 -2.88 -5.80 13.59
C MET A 149 -1.96 -5.64 14.80
N TYR A 150 -1.58 -4.40 15.16
CA TYR A 150 -0.62 -4.12 16.23
C TYR A 150 -1.18 -3.17 17.27
N LEU A 151 -0.88 -3.46 18.54
CA LEU A 151 -1.39 -2.74 19.69
C LEU A 151 -0.27 -1.94 20.36
N PRO A 152 -0.57 -0.72 20.87
CA PRO A 152 0.31 -0.02 21.78
C PRO A 152 0.28 -0.65 23.18
N ASP A 153 1.22 -0.27 24.02
CA ASP A 153 1.06 -0.44 25.46
C ASP A 153 0.08 0.62 25.99
N PHE A 154 -1.16 0.23 26.22
CA PHE A 154 -2.22 1.12 26.70
C PHE A 154 -1.95 1.75 28.07
N ASN A 155 -0.96 1.28 28.83
CA ASN A 155 -0.54 1.92 30.07
C ASN A 155 0.34 3.15 29.84
N THR A 156 0.96 3.25 28.66
CA THR A 156 1.93 4.30 28.31
C THR A 156 1.39 5.29 27.28
N ILE A 157 0.42 4.90 26.46
CA ILE A 157 -0.18 5.79 25.47
C ILE A 157 -0.90 6.97 26.14
N LYS A 158 -0.71 8.17 25.62
CA LYS A 158 -1.33 9.39 26.13
C LYS A 158 -2.24 9.99 25.08
N VAL A 159 -3.53 9.73 25.20
CA VAL A 159 -4.57 10.30 24.34
C VAL A 159 -5.28 11.44 25.10
N HIS A 160 -5.42 12.61 24.48
CA HIS A 160 -6.26 13.67 25.03
C HIS A 160 -7.74 13.32 24.80
N PRO A 161 -8.64 13.69 25.73
CA PRO A 161 -10.05 13.36 25.62
C PRO A 161 -10.72 13.88 24.35
N ALA A 162 -11.85 13.29 23.98
CA ALA A 162 -12.69 13.78 22.90
C ALA A 162 -13.01 15.27 23.06
N GLY A 163 -12.95 16.04 21.99
CA GLY A 163 -13.05 17.50 21.96
C GLY A 163 -11.71 18.23 22.13
N GLU A 164 -10.64 17.57 22.50
CA GLU A 164 -9.28 18.11 22.56
C GLU A 164 -8.44 17.66 21.37
N TRP A 165 -7.43 18.47 21.02
CA TRP A 165 -6.51 18.16 19.94
C TRP A 165 -5.47 17.14 20.38
N ASN A 166 -5.25 16.12 19.54
CA ASN A 166 -4.16 15.16 19.61
C ASN A 166 -3.25 15.37 18.40
N ASN A 167 -1.97 15.03 18.53
CA ASN A 167 -1.02 14.91 17.43
C ASN A 167 -0.64 13.45 17.23
N SER A 168 -0.68 12.99 16.00
CA SER A 168 -0.18 11.67 15.62
C SER A 168 0.88 11.77 14.53
N LYS A 169 1.73 10.75 14.48
CA LYS A 169 2.72 10.61 13.41
C LYS A 169 2.89 9.14 13.05
N ILE A 170 3.01 8.86 11.75
CA ILE A 170 3.46 7.60 11.19
C ILE A 170 4.81 7.84 10.51
N ILE A 171 5.77 6.97 10.76
CA ILE A 171 6.98 6.82 9.96
C ILE A 171 6.87 5.46 9.27
N PHE A 172 6.85 5.46 7.95
CA PHE A 172 6.91 4.28 7.11
C PHE A 172 8.22 4.32 6.32
N ASP A 173 9.24 3.57 6.77
CA ASP A 173 10.59 3.55 6.17
C ASP A 173 10.89 2.14 5.62
N ASN A 174 10.57 1.90 4.34
CA ASN A 174 10.90 0.65 3.65
C ASN A 174 10.40 -0.60 4.39
N GLY A 175 9.14 -0.56 4.83
CA GLY A 175 8.46 -1.62 5.57
C GLY A 175 8.60 -1.55 7.09
N HIS A 176 9.58 -0.79 7.62
CA HIS A 176 9.63 -0.52 9.06
C HIS A 176 8.66 0.59 9.43
N VAL A 177 7.70 0.28 10.29
CA VAL A 177 6.58 1.17 10.63
C VAL A 177 6.64 1.56 12.10
N THR A 178 6.55 2.87 12.38
CA THR A 178 6.50 3.40 13.74
C THR A 178 5.36 4.40 13.88
N TYR A 179 4.51 4.20 14.90
CA TYR A 179 3.44 5.14 15.25
C TYR A 179 3.81 5.96 16.48
N PHE A 180 3.34 7.20 16.49
CA PHE A 180 3.45 8.11 17.62
C PHE A 180 2.11 8.74 17.95
N MET A 181 1.87 8.96 19.23
CA MET A 181 0.72 9.70 19.77
C MET A 181 1.23 10.74 20.76
N ASN A 182 0.93 12.02 20.53
CA ASN A 182 1.33 13.15 21.38
C ASN A 182 2.83 13.12 21.73
N GLY A 183 3.68 12.84 20.71
CA GLY A 183 5.14 12.79 20.82
C GLY A 183 5.72 11.50 21.43
N HIS A 184 4.89 10.54 21.83
CA HIS A 184 5.34 9.25 22.38
C HIS A 184 5.21 8.14 21.34
N LYS A 185 6.26 7.32 21.17
CA LYS A 185 6.20 6.12 20.34
C LYS A 185 5.20 5.12 20.95
N THR A 186 4.28 4.61 20.12
CA THR A 186 3.19 3.74 20.58
C THR A 186 3.23 2.35 19.95
N VAL A 187 3.44 2.26 18.65
CA VAL A 187 3.47 1.00 17.90
C VAL A 187 4.73 0.96 17.04
N GLU A 188 5.32 -0.22 16.88
CA GLU A 188 6.48 -0.43 16.00
C GLU A 188 6.44 -1.87 15.47
N PHE A 189 6.59 -2.05 14.16
CA PHE A 189 6.57 -3.36 13.52
C PHE A 189 7.24 -3.31 12.13
N ASP A 190 7.54 -4.50 11.60
CA ASP A 190 7.99 -4.65 10.22
C ASP A 190 6.84 -5.22 9.38
N ALA A 191 6.31 -4.39 8.46
CA ALA A 191 5.35 -4.81 7.47
C ALA A 191 5.95 -5.92 6.58
N TRP A 192 5.07 -6.82 6.13
CA TRP A 192 5.41 -7.95 5.25
C TRP A 192 6.37 -8.99 5.87
N SER A 193 6.67 -8.89 7.18
CA SER A 193 7.37 -9.95 7.92
C SER A 193 6.47 -11.17 8.13
N ASP A 194 7.07 -12.31 8.53
CA ASP A 194 6.31 -13.52 8.85
C ASP A 194 5.28 -13.29 9.97
N ASP A 195 5.61 -12.47 10.99
CA ASP A 195 4.68 -12.06 12.05
C ASP A 195 3.51 -11.26 11.48
N TRP A 196 3.80 -10.29 10.61
CA TRP A 196 2.78 -9.47 9.94
C TRP A 196 1.82 -10.34 9.11
N PHE A 197 2.34 -11.25 8.27
CA PHE A 197 1.52 -12.18 7.49
C PHE A 197 0.73 -13.13 8.38
N SER A 198 1.30 -13.60 9.48
CA SER A 198 0.60 -14.45 10.45
C SER A 198 -0.60 -13.73 11.06
N ARG A 199 -0.46 -12.48 11.48
CA ARG A 199 -1.55 -11.64 12.03
C ARG A 199 -2.63 -11.37 10.99
N LYS A 200 -2.24 -10.91 9.81
CA LYS A 200 -3.15 -10.67 8.69
C LYS A 200 -4.01 -11.90 8.38
N ASN A 201 -3.38 -13.06 8.25
CA ASN A 201 -4.03 -14.28 7.78
C ASN A 201 -4.80 -15.03 8.87
N SER A 202 -4.61 -14.72 10.15
CA SER A 202 -5.34 -15.33 11.27
C SER A 202 -6.37 -14.41 11.93
N GLY A 203 -6.36 -13.09 11.61
CA GLY A 203 -7.20 -12.07 12.23
C GLY A 203 -8.37 -11.61 11.36
N LYS A 204 -8.83 -10.39 11.62
CA LYS A 204 -9.91 -9.72 10.87
C LYS A 204 -9.66 -9.68 9.37
N TRP A 205 -8.40 -9.57 8.97
CA TRP A 205 -7.98 -9.37 7.58
C TRP A 205 -7.76 -10.67 6.80
N ALA A 206 -8.04 -11.84 7.40
CA ALA A 206 -7.88 -13.14 6.74
C ALA A 206 -8.68 -13.26 5.43
N ASN A 207 -9.82 -12.56 5.34
CA ASN A 207 -10.66 -12.53 4.14
C ASN A 207 -10.47 -11.25 3.29
N ALA A 208 -9.42 -10.48 3.55
CA ALA A 208 -9.02 -9.32 2.76
C ALA A 208 -7.62 -9.57 2.14
N PRO A 209 -7.54 -10.31 1.03
CA PRO A 209 -6.26 -10.78 0.48
C PRO A 209 -5.31 -9.63 0.15
N GLU A 210 -5.83 -8.47 -0.19
CA GLU A 210 -5.05 -7.29 -0.62
C GLU A 210 -4.73 -6.30 0.51
N TYR A 211 -5.19 -6.57 1.74
CA TYR A 211 -4.93 -5.69 2.88
C TYR A 211 -3.43 -5.52 3.14
N GLY A 212 -2.98 -4.27 3.14
CA GLY A 212 -1.63 -3.84 3.49
C GLY A 212 -0.52 -4.32 2.56
N LEU A 213 -0.83 -4.88 1.38
CA LEU A 213 0.20 -5.41 0.47
C LEU A 213 0.85 -4.34 -0.41
N ALA A 214 0.18 -3.22 -0.63
CA ALA A 214 0.69 -2.15 -1.46
C ALA A 214 1.87 -1.44 -0.77
N HIS A 215 2.96 -1.25 -1.50
CA HIS A 215 4.13 -0.51 -1.03
C HIS A 215 3.98 1.00 -1.23
N LYS A 216 3.06 1.39 -2.10
CA LYS A 216 2.74 2.77 -2.42
C LYS A 216 1.24 2.94 -2.53
N GLY A 217 0.69 3.99 -1.95
CA GLY A 217 -0.74 4.26 -2.03
C GLY A 217 -1.11 5.62 -1.46
N LEU A 218 -2.40 5.89 -1.45
CA LEU A 218 -2.98 7.16 -1.04
C LEU A 218 -3.06 7.24 0.49
N ILE A 219 -3.04 8.47 1.00
CA ILE A 219 -3.42 8.78 2.38
C ILE A 219 -4.92 9.03 2.37
N CYS A 220 -5.62 8.47 3.34
CA CYS A 220 -7.08 8.52 3.42
C CYS A 220 -7.53 9.02 4.79
N LEU A 221 -8.56 9.87 4.82
CA LEU A 221 -9.29 10.26 6.02
C LEU A 221 -10.68 9.63 5.99
N GLN A 222 -11.15 9.18 7.16
CA GLN A 222 -12.43 8.50 7.31
C GLN A 222 -13.44 9.38 8.05
N ASP A 223 -14.66 9.48 7.51
CA ASP A 223 -15.87 9.84 8.23
C ASP A 223 -16.67 8.58 8.56
N HIS A 224 -16.65 8.16 9.81
CA HIS A 224 -17.37 6.97 10.29
C HIS A 224 -18.72 7.30 10.96
N GLY A 225 -19.38 8.36 10.52
CA GLY A 225 -20.66 8.79 11.07
C GLY A 225 -20.54 9.67 12.34
N TYR A 226 -19.37 10.23 12.58
CA TYR A 226 -19.10 11.13 13.71
C TYR A 226 -18.27 12.32 13.27
N PRO A 227 -18.54 13.54 13.78
CA PRO A 227 -17.72 14.69 13.50
C PRO A 227 -16.26 14.49 13.94
N ALA A 228 -15.34 14.75 13.01
CA ALA A 228 -13.90 14.72 13.22
C ALA A 228 -13.23 15.92 12.54
N TRP A 229 -12.13 16.38 13.08
CA TRP A 229 -11.40 17.55 12.59
C TRP A 229 -9.92 17.23 12.45
N PHE A 230 -9.33 17.67 11.34
CA PHE A 230 -7.92 17.47 11.01
C PHE A 230 -7.27 18.80 10.63
N ARG A 231 -6.02 18.98 11.03
CA ARG A 231 -5.18 20.13 10.65
C ARG A 231 -3.71 19.79 10.73
N ASN A 232 -2.84 20.68 10.31
CA ASN A 232 -1.39 20.48 10.34
C ASN A 232 -0.98 19.14 9.69
N ILE A 233 -1.72 18.72 8.66
CA ILE A 233 -1.42 17.48 7.94
C ILE A 233 -0.23 17.77 7.04
N LYS A 234 0.90 17.14 7.34
CA LYS A 234 2.15 17.31 6.59
C LYS A 234 2.88 16.00 6.41
N ILE A 235 3.53 15.86 5.27
CA ILE A 235 4.24 14.65 4.90
C ILE A 235 5.65 15.01 4.42
N LYS A 236 6.60 14.10 4.69
CA LYS A 236 7.94 14.12 4.13
C LYS A 236 8.22 12.77 3.50
N GLU A 237 8.52 12.74 2.20
CA GLU A 237 8.90 11.52 1.52
C GLU A 237 10.30 11.08 1.98
N LEU A 238 10.44 9.78 2.23
CA LEU A 238 11.71 9.15 2.58
C LEU A 238 12.28 8.39 1.39
N PRO A 239 13.60 8.26 1.28
CA PRO A 239 14.21 7.59 0.14
C PRO A 239 13.88 6.10 0.12
N ARG A 240 13.63 5.60 -1.09
CA ARG A 240 13.50 4.16 -1.33
C ARG A 240 14.87 3.51 -1.15
N LYS A 241 14.90 2.36 -0.50
CA LYS A 241 16.07 1.50 -0.38
C LYS A 241 15.95 0.36 -1.39
N THR A 242 16.98 0.19 -2.19
CA THR A 242 17.07 -0.98 -3.06
C THR A 242 17.17 -2.25 -2.24
N ARG A 243 16.34 -3.24 -2.55
CA ARG A 243 16.30 -4.54 -1.87
C ARG A 243 16.48 -5.65 -2.92
N GLU A 244 17.33 -6.62 -2.61
CA GLU A 244 17.38 -7.87 -3.35
C GLU A 244 16.43 -8.88 -2.70
N ALA A 245 15.62 -9.53 -3.52
CA ALA A 245 14.71 -10.60 -3.10
C ALA A 245 14.94 -11.84 -3.96
N ARG A 246 15.09 -12.97 -3.29
CA ARG A 246 15.02 -14.26 -3.95
C ARG A 246 13.59 -14.76 -3.85
N LEU A 247 12.81 -14.61 -4.92
CA LEU A 247 11.38 -14.96 -4.93
C LEU A 247 11.13 -16.46 -4.74
N PHE A 248 12.12 -17.30 -5.09
CA PHE A 248 12.07 -18.75 -4.88
C PHE A 248 13.35 -19.22 -4.18
N ASN A 249 13.20 -19.87 -3.03
CA ASN A 249 14.31 -20.31 -2.16
C ASN A 249 14.92 -21.65 -2.60
N GLY A 250 14.27 -22.40 -3.50
CA GLY A 250 14.67 -23.74 -3.91
C GLY A 250 14.11 -24.88 -3.05
N GLU A 251 13.36 -24.58 -1.99
CA GLU A 251 12.88 -25.54 -1.01
C GLU A 251 11.35 -25.63 -0.97
N ASP A 252 10.66 -24.51 -0.99
CA ASP A 252 9.21 -24.44 -0.86
C ASP A 252 8.61 -23.22 -1.59
N ILE A 253 7.29 -23.06 -1.52
CA ILE A 253 6.50 -21.97 -2.08
C ILE A 253 5.67 -21.26 -1.01
N THR A 254 6.15 -21.21 0.23
CA THR A 254 5.43 -20.59 1.36
C THR A 254 5.20 -19.10 1.17
N ASN A 255 6.05 -18.41 0.36
CA ASN A 255 5.91 -16.99 0.02
C ASN A 255 5.05 -16.74 -1.21
N TRP A 256 4.31 -17.74 -1.65
CA TRP A 256 3.45 -17.69 -2.81
C TRP A 256 2.04 -18.14 -2.48
N ASP A 257 1.06 -17.56 -3.16
CA ASP A 257 -0.34 -17.95 -3.11
C ASP A 257 -0.73 -18.68 -4.40
N LYS A 258 -1.40 -19.81 -4.27
CA LYS A 258 -1.87 -20.61 -5.42
C LYS A 258 -3.31 -20.29 -5.77
N TYR A 259 -3.58 -20.17 -7.06
CA TYR A 259 -4.90 -19.97 -7.61
C TYR A 259 -5.16 -20.96 -8.74
N GLY A 260 -6.32 -21.62 -8.71
CA GLY A 260 -6.69 -22.68 -9.65
C GLY A 260 -6.35 -24.09 -9.12
N THR A 261 -6.55 -25.08 -9.96
CA THR A 261 -6.34 -26.51 -9.63
C THR A 261 -5.02 -27.07 -10.16
N GLU A 262 -4.25 -26.24 -10.85
CA GLU A 262 -2.96 -26.57 -11.44
C GLU A 262 -1.94 -26.96 -10.38
N LEU A 263 -0.98 -27.80 -10.79
CA LEU A 263 -0.01 -28.38 -9.88
C LEU A 263 1.23 -27.49 -9.81
N TRP A 264 1.49 -26.97 -8.61
CA TRP A 264 2.70 -26.23 -8.27
C TRP A 264 3.42 -26.95 -7.14
N TYR A 265 4.64 -27.39 -7.38
CA TYR A 265 5.42 -28.11 -6.39
C TYR A 265 6.93 -27.90 -6.59
N VAL A 266 7.70 -28.24 -5.56
CA VAL A 266 9.17 -28.17 -5.59
C VAL A 266 9.74 -29.57 -5.66
N LYS A 267 10.68 -29.78 -6.56
CA LYS A 267 11.43 -31.02 -6.69
C LYS A 267 12.86 -30.75 -7.20
N ASP A 268 13.84 -31.33 -6.52
CA ASP A 268 15.27 -31.19 -6.87
C ASP A 268 15.75 -29.72 -6.99
N GLY A 269 15.23 -28.84 -6.11
CA GLY A 269 15.54 -27.39 -6.11
C GLY A 269 14.87 -26.61 -7.24
N LEU A 270 13.92 -27.18 -7.95
CA LEU A 270 13.18 -26.58 -9.05
C LEU A 270 11.73 -26.36 -8.65
N LEU A 271 11.19 -25.21 -9.00
CA LEU A 271 9.75 -24.94 -8.96
C LEU A 271 9.16 -25.48 -10.26
N ILE A 272 8.21 -26.40 -10.13
CA ILE A 272 7.59 -27.07 -11.27
C ILE A 272 6.12 -26.71 -11.32
N CYS A 273 5.66 -26.36 -12.51
CA CYS A 273 4.24 -26.22 -12.78
C CYS A 273 3.78 -27.21 -13.86
N GLU A 274 2.65 -27.84 -13.62
CA GLU A 274 2.00 -28.80 -14.53
C GLU A 274 0.50 -28.55 -14.58
N SER A 275 -0.10 -28.79 -15.75
CA SER A 275 -1.55 -28.69 -15.90
C SER A 275 -2.27 -29.58 -14.89
N GLY A 276 -3.27 -29.01 -14.25
CA GLY A 276 -4.14 -29.68 -13.30
C GLY A 276 -5.24 -30.52 -13.95
N PRO A 277 -6.12 -31.09 -13.12
CA PRO A 277 -7.16 -32.01 -13.59
C PRO A 277 -8.25 -31.34 -14.42
N ASP A 278 -8.55 -30.06 -14.18
CA ASP A 278 -9.59 -29.31 -14.90
C ASP A 278 -9.05 -28.64 -16.19
N LYS A 279 -7.72 -28.57 -16.35
CA LYS A 279 -7.04 -27.99 -17.52
C LYS A 279 -7.43 -26.55 -17.78
N GLN A 280 -7.73 -25.79 -16.72
CA GLN A 280 -8.04 -24.37 -16.79
C GLN A 280 -6.80 -23.54 -16.53
N TYR A 281 -6.95 -22.22 -16.38
CA TYR A 281 -5.88 -21.34 -15.96
C TYR A 281 -5.52 -21.59 -14.49
N GLY A 282 -4.23 -21.45 -14.18
CA GLY A 282 -3.75 -21.42 -12.82
C GLY A 282 -2.57 -20.49 -12.65
N TYR A 283 -2.44 -19.96 -11.44
CA TYR A 283 -1.44 -18.96 -11.13
C TYR A 283 -0.77 -19.25 -9.80
N LEU A 284 0.50 -18.87 -9.73
CA LEU A 284 1.29 -18.82 -8.50
C LEU A 284 1.77 -17.37 -8.35
N ALA A 285 1.20 -16.62 -7.40
CA ALA A 285 1.48 -15.20 -7.22
C ALA A 285 2.28 -14.93 -5.95
N THR A 286 3.22 -13.98 -5.99
CA THR A 286 3.94 -13.53 -4.80
C THR A 286 2.98 -12.96 -3.77
N ARG A 287 3.28 -13.11 -2.47
CA ARG A 287 2.50 -12.47 -1.41
C ARG A 287 2.68 -10.96 -1.37
N GLU A 288 3.87 -10.47 -1.71
CA GLU A 288 4.18 -9.06 -1.77
C GLU A 288 3.88 -8.45 -3.15
N TYR A 289 3.66 -7.14 -3.15
CA TYR A 289 3.61 -6.32 -4.36
C TYR A 289 5.01 -5.90 -4.79
N TYR A 290 5.20 -5.70 -6.08
CA TYR A 290 6.44 -5.18 -6.67
C TYR A 290 6.10 -4.18 -7.77
N ASP A 291 6.50 -2.92 -7.57
CA ASP A 291 6.20 -1.83 -8.52
C ASP A 291 7.32 -1.63 -9.53
N ASP A 292 8.48 -1.12 -9.06
CA ASP A 292 9.67 -0.94 -9.86
C ASP A 292 10.70 -2.00 -9.49
N PHE A 293 11.15 -2.78 -10.46
CA PHE A 293 12.06 -3.89 -10.22
C PHE A 293 12.84 -4.32 -11.46
N ASP A 294 13.89 -5.07 -11.23
CA ASP A 294 14.66 -5.83 -12.22
C ASP A 294 14.61 -7.31 -11.81
N LEU A 295 13.86 -8.11 -12.55
CA LEU A 295 13.62 -9.53 -12.28
C LEU A 295 14.37 -10.37 -13.28
N SER A 296 15.12 -11.36 -12.82
CA SER A 296 15.70 -12.43 -13.63
C SER A 296 15.10 -13.76 -13.22
N VAL A 297 14.63 -14.53 -14.20
CA VAL A 297 14.10 -15.89 -14.00
C VAL A 297 14.71 -16.83 -15.02
N GLU A 298 14.97 -18.07 -14.63
CA GLU A 298 15.30 -19.13 -15.57
C GLU A 298 14.12 -20.08 -15.71
N PHE A 299 13.76 -20.41 -16.95
CA PHE A 299 12.67 -21.32 -17.26
C PHE A 299 13.07 -22.39 -18.27
N LYS A 300 12.41 -23.54 -18.19
CA LYS A 300 12.53 -24.64 -19.15
C LYS A 300 11.16 -25.23 -19.43
N GLN A 301 10.77 -25.24 -20.68
CA GLN A 301 9.53 -25.88 -21.15
C GLN A 301 9.81 -27.34 -21.49
N GLU A 302 9.23 -28.29 -20.73
CA GLU A 302 9.38 -29.73 -20.97
C GLU A 302 8.27 -30.31 -21.86
N ALA A 303 7.18 -29.57 -22.04
CA ALA A 303 6.08 -29.92 -22.92
C ALA A 303 5.65 -28.68 -23.72
N ASP A 304 4.93 -28.89 -24.82
CA ASP A 304 4.27 -27.82 -25.50
C ASP A 304 3.22 -27.19 -24.57
N GLY A 305 3.21 -25.89 -24.50
CA GLY A 305 2.27 -25.17 -23.64
C GLY A 305 2.69 -23.74 -23.41
N ASN A 306 1.72 -22.97 -23.00
CA ASN A 306 1.83 -21.56 -22.78
C ASN A 306 1.88 -21.27 -21.27
N SER A 307 2.75 -20.37 -20.88
CA SER A 307 2.97 -19.88 -19.54
C SER A 307 3.25 -18.38 -19.61
N GLY A 308 3.66 -17.77 -18.51
CA GLY A 308 4.03 -16.36 -18.50
C GLY A 308 4.43 -15.86 -17.13
N VAL A 309 5.06 -14.70 -17.13
CA VAL A 309 5.39 -13.95 -15.92
C VAL A 309 4.55 -12.68 -15.91
N PHE A 310 3.57 -12.62 -15.03
CA PHE A 310 2.77 -11.43 -14.82
C PHE A 310 3.50 -10.41 -13.96
N ILE A 311 3.36 -9.15 -14.29
CA ILE A 311 3.90 -8.01 -13.56
C ILE A 311 2.76 -7.07 -13.14
N ARG A 312 2.89 -6.42 -11.98
CA ARG A 312 1.88 -5.50 -11.43
C ARG A 312 0.47 -6.08 -11.51
N SER A 313 0.37 -7.37 -11.19
CA SER A 313 -0.84 -8.14 -11.41
C SER A 313 -1.70 -8.22 -10.14
N PHE A 314 -2.97 -8.49 -10.38
CA PHE A 314 -3.97 -8.74 -9.36
C PHE A 314 -4.76 -10.00 -9.72
N VAL A 315 -4.95 -10.91 -8.76
CA VAL A 315 -5.69 -12.16 -8.96
C VAL A 315 -7.10 -12.03 -8.40
N GLU A 316 -8.10 -12.21 -9.23
CA GLU A 316 -9.49 -12.39 -8.81
C GLU A 316 -9.69 -13.87 -8.43
N GLU A 317 -9.65 -14.15 -7.14
CA GLU A 317 -9.66 -15.53 -6.61
C GLU A 317 -10.88 -16.33 -7.05
N LYS A 318 -12.07 -15.72 -7.02
CA LYS A 318 -13.34 -16.38 -7.32
C LYS A 318 -13.40 -16.99 -8.73
N ASP A 319 -12.85 -16.28 -9.70
CA ASP A 319 -12.91 -16.64 -11.12
C ASP A 319 -11.56 -17.13 -11.66
N VAL A 320 -10.54 -17.19 -10.81
CA VAL A 320 -9.14 -17.54 -11.15
C VAL A 320 -8.66 -16.71 -12.35
N LYS A 321 -8.86 -15.37 -12.28
CA LYS A 321 -8.44 -14.42 -13.31
C LYS A 321 -7.31 -13.55 -12.81
N VAL A 322 -6.32 -13.33 -13.66
CA VAL A 322 -5.23 -12.37 -13.39
C VAL A 322 -5.39 -11.16 -14.29
N ASN A 323 -5.64 -10.01 -13.68
CA ASN A 323 -5.55 -8.72 -14.35
C ASN A 323 -4.11 -8.21 -14.21
N GLY A 324 -3.56 -7.61 -15.25
CA GLY A 324 -2.19 -7.09 -15.29
C GLY A 324 -1.52 -7.40 -16.63
N TRP A 325 -0.21 -7.33 -16.65
CA TRP A 325 0.57 -7.47 -17.87
C TRP A 325 1.43 -8.72 -17.81
N GLN A 326 1.25 -9.58 -18.78
CA GLN A 326 2.01 -10.81 -18.95
C GLN A 326 3.20 -10.56 -19.85
N VAL A 327 4.39 -10.93 -19.39
CA VAL A 327 5.54 -11.23 -20.24
C VAL A 327 5.42 -12.68 -20.64
N GLU A 328 5.25 -12.93 -21.93
CA GLU A 328 4.93 -14.23 -22.49
C GLU A 328 6.06 -15.23 -22.33
N VAL A 329 5.75 -16.48 -21.99
CA VAL A 329 6.62 -17.65 -22.02
C VAL A 329 5.86 -18.78 -22.71
N ALA A 330 6.08 -18.92 -24.01
CA ALA A 330 5.35 -19.85 -24.86
C ALA A 330 6.30 -20.62 -25.78
N PRO A 331 5.85 -21.67 -26.48
CA PRO A 331 6.63 -22.30 -27.55
C PRO A 331 6.98 -21.31 -28.65
N LYS A 332 8.00 -21.63 -29.42
CA LYS A 332 8.43 -20.79 -30.54
C LYS A 332 7.27 -20.49 -31.50
N GLY A 333 7.13 -19.23 -31.90
CA GLY A 333 6.06 -18.72 -32.75
C GLY A 333 4.85 -18.23 -31.97
N PHE A 334 4.98 -18.08 -30.63
CA PHE A 334 3.92 -17.62 -29.74
C PHE A 334 4.38 -16.47 -28.84
N ASP A 335 5.26 -15.61 -29.34
CA ASP A 335 5.61 -14.30 -28.80
C ASP A 335 6.36 -14.31 -27.45
N THR A 336 7.23 -15.31 -27.16
CA THR A 336 8.01 -15.34 -25.91
C THR A 336 8.82 -14.04 -25.71
N GLY A 337 8.59 -13.36 -24.57
CA GLY A 337 9.16 -12.05 -24.25
C GLY A 337 8.28 -10.88 -24.63
N GLY A 338 7.19 -11.09 -25.37
CA GLY A 338 6.16 -10.10 -25.71
C GLY A 338 5.32 -9.70 -24.50
N ILE A 339 4.49 -8.68 -24.65
CA ILE A 339 3.65 -8.15 -23.57
C ILE A 339 2.18 -8.21 -23.95
N TYR A 340 1.41 -8.89 -23.11
CA TYR A 340 -0.05 -9.02 -23.22
C TYR A 340 -0.75 -8.42 -21.99
N GLU A 341 -1.75 -7.57 -22.21
CA GLU A 341 -2.62 -7.07 -21.12
C GLU A 341 -3.82 -7.99 -20.92
N SER A 342 -3.79 -8.77 -19.87
CA SER A 342 -4.84 -9.75 -19.53
C SER A 342 -6.12 -9.05 -19.09
N TYR A 343 -7.27 -9.47 -19.64
CA TYR A 343 -8.60 -8.87 -19.44
C TYR A 343 -8.64 -7.36 -19.72
N GLY A 344 -7.72 -6.87 -20.58
CA GLY A 344 -7.60 -5.48 -20.97
C GLY A 344 -7.50 -5.30 -22.48
N ARG A 345 -6.41 -4.67 -22.94
CA ARG A 345 -6.18 -4.31 -24.37
C ARG A 345 -5.68 -5.48 -25.22
N GLY A 346 -5.34 -6.64 -24.62
CA GLY A 346 -4.72 -7.75 -25.33
C GLY A 346 -3.24 -7.52 -25.61
N TRP A 347 -2.77 -7.95 -26.76
CA TRP A 347 -1.37 -7.78 -27.16
C TRP A 347 -0.98 -6.30 -27.25
N LEU A 348 0.00 -5.90 -26.44
CA LEU A 348 0.63 -4.59 -26.56
C LEU A 348 1.82 -4.67 -27.51
N ILE A 349 2.64 -5.70 -27.38
CA ILE A 349 3.79 -5.99 -28.25
C ILE A 349 3.86 -7.49 -28.51
N GLN A 350 3.85 -7.86 -29.79
CA GLN A 350 4.16 -9.20 -30.27
C GLN A 350 5.60 -9.26 -30.77
N ILE A 351 6.23 -10.42 -30.70
CA ILE A 351 7.64 -10.61 -31.07
C ILE A 351 7.74 -11.14 -32.51
N PRO A 352 8.54 -10.53 -33.39
CA PRO A 352 8.80 -11.10 -34.71
C PRO A 352 9.39 -12.51 -34.61
N ASP A 353 8.90 -13.45 -35.45
CA ASP A 353 9.34 -14.87 -35.47
C ASP A 353 10.85 -15.04 -35.52
N GLU A 354 11.55 -14.17 -36.27
CA GLU A 354 13.01 -14.20 -36.37
C GLU A 354 13.70 -13.88 -35.02
N LYS A 355 13.12 -13.05 -34.17
CA LYS A 355 13.66 -12.78 -32.85
C LYS A 355 13.49 -13.97 -31.91
N GLU A 356 12.43 -14.75 -32.05
CA GLU A 356 12.20 -15.94 -31.24
C GLU A 356 13.18 -17.09 -31.54
N ASN A 357 14.01 -17.00 -32.58
CA ASN A 357 15.02 -18.01 -32.86
C ASN A 357 16.05 -18.21 -31.74
N ILE A 358 16.14 -17.30 -30.80
CA ILE A 358 17.01 -17.40 -29.61
C ILE A 358 16.39 -18.27 -28.50
N LEU A 359 15.11 -18.56 -28.56
CA LEU A 359 14.45 -19.47 -27.63
C LEU A 359 14.97 -20.90 -27.83
N LYS A 360 15.44 -21.50 -26.73
CA LYS A 360 15.95 -22.87 -26.67
C LYS A 360 14.86 -23.79 -26.16
N GLN A 361 14.04 -24.29 -27.06
CA GLN A 361 12.94 -25.19 -26.73
C GLN A 361 13.45 -26.44 -25.99
N GLY A 362 12.86 -26.76 -24.83
CA GLY A 362 13.26 -27.91 -24.00
C GLY A 362 14.59 -27.74 -23.25
N GLU A 363 15.22 -26.58 -23.33
CA GLU A 363 16.43 -26.23 -22.58
C GLU A 363 16.17 -25.06 -21.62
N TRP A 364 17.17 -24.76 -20.79
CA TRP A 364 17.09 -23.60 -19.91
C TRP A 364 17.25 -22.28 -20.69
N ASN A 365 16.33 -21.35 -20.47
CA ASN A 365 16.34 -20.00 -20.98
C ASN A 365 16.34 -19.02 -19.81
N THR A 366 16.91 -17.83 -20.01
CA THR A 366 16.87 -16.73 -19.06
C THR A 366 15.95 -15.64 -19.58
N MET A 367 14.93 -15.28 -18.82
CA MET A 367 14.12 -14.09 -19.04
C MET A 367 14.52 -13.03 -18.01
N ARG A 368 14.81 -11.82 -18.47
CA ARG A 368 14.94 -10.65 -17.61
C ARG A 368 13.82 -9.67 -17.91
N ILE A 369 13.22 -9.13 -16.87
CA ILE A 369 12.11 -8.18 -16.95
C ILE A 369 12.46 -6.99 -16.07
N ARG A 370 12.60 -5.81 -16.66
CA ARG A 370 12.80 -4.57 -15.91
C ARG A 370 11.58 -3.68 -16.08
N VAL A 371 11.05 -3.25 -14.93
CA VAL A 371 9.92 -2.32 -14.82
C VAL A 371 10.39 -1.12 -14.03
N GLN A 372 10.29 0.07 -14.62
CA GLN A 372 10.63 1.32 -13.93
C GLN A 372 9.69 2.43 -14.39
N GLY A 373 8.79 2.85 -13.48
CA GLY A 373 7.70 3.74 -13.82
C GLY A 373 6.85 3.17 -14.97
N ASP A 374 6.73 3.91 -16.06
CA ASP A 374 6.01 3.53 -17.27
C ASP A 374 6.83 2.69 -18.27
N ASN A 375 8.13 2.51 -18.02
CA ASN A 375 9.02 1.78 -18.92
C ASN A 375 9.10 0.29 -18.56
N VAL A 376 8.84 -0.56 -19.54
CA VAL A 376 9.00 -2.02 -19.43
C VAL A 376 9.96 -2.50 -20.50
N GLN A 377 10.95 -3.26 -20.06
CA GLN A 377 11.94 -3.90 -20.93
C GLN A 377 12.00 -5.39 -20.63
N THR A 378 12.07 -6.20 -21.68
CA THR A 378 12.25 -7.66 -21.57
C THR A 378 13.43 -8.13 -22.39
N TRP A 379 14.16 -9.13 -21.88
CA TRP A 379 15.26 -9.79 -22.58
C TRP A 379 15.09 -11.30 -22.49
N LEU A 380 15.30 -11.99 -23.59
CA LEU A 380 15.38 -13.45 -23.65
C LEU A 380 16.82 -13.86 -24.01
N ASN A 381 17.46 -14.67 -23.16
CA ASN A 381 18.84 -15.12 -23.34
C ASN A 381 19.85 -14.00 -23.63
N GLY A 382 19.59 -12.81 -23.06
CA GLY A 382 20.43 -11.61 -23.20
C GLY A 382 20.08 -10.68 -24.38
N GLU A 383 19.20 -11.09 -25.29
CA GLU A 383 18.71 -10.26 -26.39
C GLU A 383 17.45 -9.48 -25.98
N GLU A 384 17.42 -8.18 -26.26
CA GLU A 384 16.25 -7.34 -25.95
C GLU A 384 15.07 -7.72 -26.86
N MET A 385 13.96 -8.12 -26.23
CA MET A 385 12.72 -8.46 -26.92
C MET A 385 11.80 -7.26 -27.04
N VAL A 386 11.56 -6.57 -25.92
CA VAL A 386 10.67 -5.40 -25.81
C VAL A 386 11.34 -4.27 -25.04
N ASN A 387 11.04 -3.05 -25.46
CA ASN A 387 11.32 -1.82 -24.72
C ASN A 387 10.19 -0.82 -25.04
N ILE A 388 9.22 -0.68 -24.12
CA ILE A 388 8.07 0.19 -24.31
C ILE A 388 7.87 1.13 -23.11
N ARG A 389 7.15 2.24 -23.38
CA ARG A 389 6.55 3.07 -22.35
C ARG A 389 5.04 3.00 -22.46
N ASP A 390 4.39 2.79 -21.32
CA ASP A 390 2.94 2.66 -21.25
C ASP A 390 2.42 3.24 -19.94
N GLU A 391 1.67 4.34 -20.02
CA GLU A 391 1.16 5.06 -18.84
C GLU A 391 0.26 4.19 -17.96
N LYS A 392 -0.50 3.27 -18.55
CA LYS A 392 -1.38 2.38 -17.80
C LYS A 392 -0.56 1.34 -17.01
N ILE A 393 0.53 0.84 -17.59
CA ILE A 393 1.50 0.02 -16.85
C ILE A 393 2.13 0.87 -15.73
N GLY A 394 2.51 2.12 -16.05
CA GLY A 394 3.10 3.05 -15.09
C GLY A 394 2.22 3.34 -13.88
N ALA A 395 0.91 3.41 -14.07
CA ALA A 395 -0.06 3.60 -12.99
C ALA A 395 -0.40 2.30 -12.24
N GLY A 396 0.02 1.12 -12.75
CA GLY A 396 -0.27 -0.17 -12.14
C GLY A 396 0.64 -0.47 -10.95
N GLN A 397 0.16 -1.28 -10.04
CA GLN A 397 0.91 -1.91 -8.97
C GLN A 397 0.33 -3.30 -8.69
N GLY A 398 1.12 -4.20 -8.14
CA GLY A 398 0.64 -5.53 -7.83
C GLY A 398 1.71 -6.58 -7.72
N ARG A 399 1.27 -7.82 -7.80
CA ARG A 399 2.08 -9.02 -7.62
C ARG A 399 2.84 -9.41 -8.88
N ILE A 400 3.89 -10.19 -8.70
CA ILE A 400 4.46 -11.02 -9.76
C ILE A 400 3.75 -12.36 -9.70
N ALA A 401 3.26 -12.87 -10.85
CA ALA A 401 2.63 -14.18 -10.88
C ALA A 401 3.16 -15.01 -12.06
N LEU A 402 3.35 -16.30 -11.80
CA LEU A 402 3.61 -17.30 -12.83
C LEU A 402 2.30 -17.93 -13.28
N GLN A 403 2.16 -18.23 -14.55
CA GLN A 403 0.94 -18.78 -15.16
C GLN A 403 1.11 -20.23 -15.58
N ILE A 404 0.00 -20.97 -15.53
CA ILE A 404 -0.28 -22.12 -16.38
C ILE A 404 -1.49 -21.77 -17.23
N HIS A 405 -1.34 -21.84 -18.54
CA HIS A 405 -2.42 -21.58 -19.50
C HIS A 405 -3.42 -22.74 -19.51
N ASP A 406 -4.64 -22.51 -19.96
CA ASP A 406 -5.64 -23.54 -20.16
C ASP A 406 -5.28 -24.54 -21.30
N GLY A 407 -6.09 -25.59 -21.49
CA GLY A 407 -5.94 -26.58 -22.56
C GLY A 407 -5.21 -27.86 -22.14
N GLY A 408 -4.41 -27.80 -21.07
CA GLY A 408 -3.66 -28.97 -20.56
C GLY A 408 -2.39 -29.29 -21.36
N GLY A 409 -1.61 -30.24 -20.84
CA GLY A 409 -0.34 -30.66 -21.45
C GLY A 409 0.84 -29.70 -21.21
N ILE A 410 0.69 -28.77 -20.29
CA ILE A 410 1.72 -27.77 -19.96
C ILE A 410 2.61 -28.33 -18.86
N LYS A 411 3.92 -28.14 -19.04
CA LYS A 411 4.91 -28.36 -17.98
C LYS A 411 6.06 -27.39 -18.18
N VAL A 412 6.28 -26.54 -17.18
CA VAL A 412 7.39 -25.59 -17.13
C VAL A 412 8.13 -25.71 -15.80
N LEU A 413 9.43 -25.69 -15.87
CA LEU A 413 10.34 -25.68 -14.72
C LEU A 413 10.91 -24.29 -14.56
N TRP A 414 10.98 -23.82 -13.33
CA TRP A 414 11.50 -22.51 -12.97
C TRP A 414 12.61 -22.63 -11.94
N ARG A 415 13.59 -21.75 -12.01
CA ARG A 415 14.64 -21.59 -11.00
C ARG A 415 15.25 -20.19 -11.07
N ASN A 416 16.08 -19.84 -10.09
CA ASN A 416 16.84 -18.57 -10.08
C ASN A 416 15.95 -17.34 -10.26
N LEU A 417 14.82 -17.27 -9.53
CA LEU A 417 13.93 -16.12 -9.52
C LEU A 417 14.52 -15.06 -8.59
N HIS A 418 15.32 -14.16 -9.16
CA HIS A 418 16.00 -13.07 -8.44
C HIS A 418 15.41 -11.72 -8.84
N LEU A 419 15.04 -10.94 -7.87
CA LEU A 419 14.48 -9.62 -8.03
C LEU A 419 15.31 -8.59 -7.27
N GLN A 420 15.54 -7.45 -7.91
CA GLN A 420 16.06 -6.25 -7.29
C GLN A 420 15.00 -5.16 -7.39
N THR A 421 14.56 -4.55 -6.29
CA THR A 421 13.71 -3.36 -6.33
C THR A 421 14.52 -2.16 -6.82
N LEU A 422 13.90 -1.25 -7.56
CA LEU A 422 14.56 -0.10 -8.17
C LEU A 422 14.13 1.22 -7.52
#